data_249e96cb1adb124d319002572c6f3ada
#
_entry.id   249e96cb1adb124d319002572c6f3ada
#
_cell.length_a   1.000
_cell.length_b   1.000
_cell.length_c   1.000
_cell.angle_alpha   90.00
_cell.angle_beta   90.00
_cell.angle_gamma   90.00
#
_symmetry.space_group_name_H-M   'P 1'
#
loop_
_entity.id
_entity.type
_entity.pdbx_description
1 polymer ?
#
loop_
_entity_poly.entity_id
_entity_poly.type
_entity_poly.pdbx_seq_one_letter_code
_entity_poly.pdbx_strand_id
1 'polypeptide(L)'
;MTCACEMNTNTHFLISFAGFEFIQQPKAFDAYMCRGRCPARYNALNDHSLLQSIMHLKTKKHSNSKNRVHRPCCVGTKFQPLDILHVDDKNPSKLKVTHWKNVIVSDCGCA
;
A
#
# COMPACT_ATOMS: atom_id res chain seq x y z
N MET A 1 1.50 -14.99 4.72
CA MET A 1 1.47 -13.53 4.83
C MET A 1 0.15 -13.10 5.43
N THR A 2 0.20 -12.42 6.52
CA THR A 2 -1.00 -11.93 7.20
C THR A 2 -1.26 -10.49 6.79
N CYS A 3 -2.36 -10.28 6.10
CA CYS A 3 -2.82 -8.95 5.76
C CYS A 3 -4.08 -8.67 6.55
N ALA A 4 -4.00 -7.98 7.66
CA ALA A 4 -5.19 -7.41 8.26
C ALA A 4 -5.49 -6.13 7.51
N CYS A 5 -6.62 -6.09 6.88
CA CYS A 5 -6.96 -4.95 6.06
C CYS A 5 -7.61 -3.87 6.89
N GLU A 6 -6.89 -3.37 7.84
CA GLU A 6 -7.34 -2.23 8.62
C GLU A 6 -6.32 -1.11 8.50
N MET A 7 -6.80 0.06 8.13
CA MET A 7 -6.01 1.25 8.33
C MET A 7 -6.14 1.61 9.82
N ASN A 8 -5.30 0.98 10.60
CA ASN A 8 -5.23 1.30 12.01
C ASN A 8 -4.37 2.55 12.16
N THR A 9 -4.81 3.48 13.00
CA THR A 9 -4.05 4.68 13.33
C THR A 9 -2.66 4.38 13.85
N ASN A 10 -2.41 3.14 14.30
CA ASN A 10 -1.11 2.69 14.77
C ASN A 10 -0.24 2.05 13.65
N THR A 11 -0.73 1.97 12.42
CA THR A 11 0.02 1.37 11.32
C THR A 11 0.75 2.48 10.56
N HIS A 12 1.78 3.00 11.19
CA HIS A 12 2.61 4.03 10.61
C HIS A 12 3.69 3.42 9.72
N PHE A 13 4.05 4.13 8.68
CA PHE A 13 5.19 3.82 7.84
C PHE A 13 5.95 5.11 7.60
N LEU A 14 6.87 5.42 8.51
CA LEU A 14 7.64 6.64 8.46
C LEU A 14 8.74 6.52 7.44
N ILE A 15 8.76 7.44 6.49
CA ILE A 15 9.80 7.53 5.46
C ILE A 15 10.63 8.76 5.75
N SER A 16 11.95 8.57 5.86
CA SER A 16 12.90 9.65 6.06
C SER A 16 13.74 9.81 4.81
N PHE A 17 13.90 11.06 4.35
CA PHE A 17 14.80 11.38 3.25
C PHE A 17 16.20 11.78 3.75
N ALA A 18 16.52 11.45 5.00
CA ALA A 18 17.87 11.65 5.51
C ALA A 18 18.87 10.91 4.63
N GLY A 19 19.93 11.59 4.19
CA GLY A 19 20.88 11.04 3.25
C GLY A 19 20.55 11.30 1.78
N PHE A 20 19.33 11.76 1.49
CA PHE A 20 18.93 12.17 0.14
C PHE A 20 18.93 13.69 0.08
N GLU A 21 20.12 14.27 -0.03
CA GLU A 21 20.28 15.71 0.05
C GLU A 21 19.63 16.47 -1.09
N PHE A 22 19.38 15.79 -2.23
CA PHE A 22 18.68 16.39 -3.35
C PHE A 22 17.21 16.66 -3.05
N ILE A 23 16.63 16.01 -2.03
CA ILE A 23 15.26 16.28 -1.59
C ILE A 23 15.30 17.30 -0.47
N GLN A 24 14.72 18.47 -0.74
CA GLN A 24 14.72 19.59 0.21
C GLN A 24 13.54 19.51 1.18
N GLN A 25 12.37 19.14 0.67
CA GLN A 25 11.16 19.01 1.47
C GLN A 25 10.19 17.98 0.86
N PRO A 26 9.45 17.23 1.68
CA PRO A 26 9.60 17.15 3.13
C PRO A 26 10.85 16.35 3.54
N LYS A 27 11.35 16.54 4.74
CA LYS A 27 12.47 15.74 5.24
C LYS A 27 12.02 14.35 5.67
N ALA A 28 10.78 14.22 6.11
CA ALA A 28 10.17 12.97 6.50
C ALA A 28 8.66 13.10 6.40
N PHE A 29 7.98 11.97 6.21
CA PHE A 29 6.53 11.93 6.22
C PHE A 29 6.06 10.52 6.58
N ASP A 30 4.78 10.40 6.92
CA ASP A 30 4.16 9.12 7.22
C ASP A 30 3.34 8.69 6.00
N ALA A 31 3.78 7.61 5.35
CA ALA A 31 3.09 7.07 4.17
C ALA A 31 1.94 6.14 4.58
N TYR A 32 1.87 5.75 5.87
CA TYR A 32 1.00 4.72 6.39
C TYR A 32 1.13 3.43 5.58
N MET A 33 0.60 2.37 6.07
CA MET A 33 0.63 1.09 5.36
C MET A 33 -0.60 0.27 5.71
N CYS A 34 -1.01 -0.54 4.76
CA CYS A 34 -2.04 -1.54 4.97
C CYS A 34 -1.36 -2.84 5.35
N ARG A 35 -1.79 -3.45 6.44
CA ARG A 35 -1.23 -4.73 6.88
C ARG A 35 -2.30 -5.54 7.58
N GLY A 36 -2.08 -6.85 7.57
CA GLY A 36 -2.92 -7.76 8.30
C GLY A 36 -3.66 -8.73 7.40
N ARG A 37 -4.67 -9.41 7.96
CA ARG A 37 -5.42 -10.44 7.25
C ARG A 37 -6.63 -9.88 6.53
N CYS A 38 -6.94 -10.51 5.40
CA CYS A 38 -8.20 -10.28 4.70
C CYS A 38 -9.17 -11.38 5.09
N PRO A 39 -10.10 -11.14 6.03
CA PRO A 39 -11.14 -12.12 6.29
C PRO A 39 -11.98 -12.35 5.05
N ALA A 40 -12.66 -13.49 5.00
CA ALA A 40 -13.51 -13.82 3.86
C ALA A 40 -14.53 -12.71 3.59
N ARG A 41 -14.62 -12.28 2.34
CA ARG A 41 -15.57 -11.26 1.87
C ARG A 41 -15.37 -9.86 2.46
N TYR A 42 -14.28 -9.66 3.19
CA TYR A 42 -14.04 -8.37 3.83
C TYR A 42 -13.43 -7.40 2.83
N ASN A 43 -14.08 -6.27 2.64
CA ASN A 43 -13.57 -5.10 1.89
C ASN A 43 -12.85 -5.47 0.60
N ALA A 44 -13.47 -6.31 -0.22
CA ALA A 44 -12.91 -6.74 -1.50
C ALA A 44 -12.78 -5.56 -2.45
N LEU A 45 -11.63 -5.44 -3.09
CA LEU A 45 -11.33 -4.36 -4.03
C LEU A 45 -12.24 -4.42 -5.26
N ASN A 46 -12.52 -5.63 -5.73
CA ASN A 46 -13.35 -5.86 -6.92
C ASN A 46 -13.98 -7.25 -6.85
N ASP A 47 -14.77 -7.58 -7.86
CA ASP A 47 -15.47 -8.86 -7.89
C ASP A 47 -14.52 -10.06 -7.95
N HIS A 48 -13.38 -9.89 -8.62
CA HIS A 48 -12.36 -10.95 -8.66
C HIS A 48 -11.81 -11.23 -7.27
N SER A 49 -11.50 -10.20 -6.50
CA SER A 49 -11.00 -10.36 -5.14
C SER A 49 -12.04 -11.01 -4.24
N LEU A 50 -13.32 -10.65 -4.42
CA LEU A 50 -14.40 -11.28 -3.68
C LEU A 50 -14.50 -12.77 -4.00
N LEU A 51 -14.45 -13.11 -5.27
CA LEU A 51 -14.49 -14.51 -5.72
C LEU A 51 -13.30 -15.30 -5.19
N GLN A 52 -12.11 -14.71 -5.26
CA GLN A 52 -10.90 -15.32 -4.73
C GLN A 52 -11.01 -15.61 -3.24
N SER A 53 -11.59 -14.68 -2.48
CA SER A 53 -11.83 -14.86 -1.05
C SER A 53 -12.75 -16.05 -0.77
N ILE A 54 -13.83 -16.17 -1.55
CA ILE A 54 -14.77 -17.27 -1.42
C ILE A 54 -14.09 -18.61 -1.77
N MET A 55 -13.35 -18.63 -2.88
CA MET A 55 -12.68 -19.83 -3.33
C MET A 55 -11.55 -20.25 -2.40
N HIS A 56 -10.92 -19.31 -1.75
CA HIS A 56 -9.93 -19.63 -0.72
C HIS A 56 -10.56 -20.46 0.40
N LEU A 57 -11.74 -20.08 0.87
CA LEU A 57 -12.44 -20.85 1.91
C LEU A 57 -12.80 -22.24 1.44
N LYS A 58 -13.26 -22.36 0.20
CA LYS A 58 -13.67 -23.66 -0.34
C LYS A 58 -12.50 -24.58 -0.59
N THR A 59 -11.32 -24.06 -0.89
CA THR A 59 -10.16 -24.88 -1.28
C THR A 59 -9.11 -25.03 -0.19
N LYS A 60 -9.27 -24.39 0.95
CA LYS A 60 -8.26 -24.44 2.03
C LYS A 60 -8.04 -25.85 2.60
N LYS A 61 -9.00 -26.76 2.42
CA LYS A 61 -8.90 -28.13 2.90
C LYS A 61 -8.22 -29.08 1.91
N HIS A 62 -7.91 -28.60 0.70
CA HIS A 62 -7.24 -29.44 -0.28
C HIS A 62 -5.81 -29.73 0.16
N SER A 63 -5.40 -30.98 0.09
CA SER A 63 -4.02 -31.38 0.38
C SER A 63 -3.07 -31.00 -0.73
N ASN A 64 -3.57 -30.91 -1.96
CA ASN A 64 -2.78 -30.50 -3.13
C ASN A 64 -2.74 -29.00 -3.25
N SER A 65 -1.53 -28.42 -3.14
CA SER A 65 -1.35 -26.95 -3.19
C SER A 65 -1.78 -26.36 -4.53
N LYS A 66 -1.77 -27.12 -5.62
CA LYS A 66 -2.20 -26.66 -6.93
C LYS A 66 -3.69 -26.33 -6.99
N ASN A 67 -4.50 -26.97 -6.14
CA ASN A 67 -5.94 -26.77 -6.11
C ASN A 67 -6.36 -25.73 -5.06
N ARG A 68 -5.41 -25.17 -4.34
CA ARG A 68 -5.71 -24.15 -3.34
C ARG A 68 -5.70 -22.79 -3.97
N VAL A 69 -6.69 -21.99 -3.59
CA VAL A 69 -6.73 -20.58 -3.98
C VAL A 69 -6.19 -19.75 -2.82
N HIS A 70 -5.26 -18.87 -3.11
CA HIS A 70 -4.65 -18.02 -2.09
C HIS A 70 -5.65 -16.98 -1.59
N ARG A 71 -5.51 -16.62 -0.31
CA ARG A 71 -6.27 -15.53 0.28
C ARG A 71 -5.86 -14.21 -0.38
N PRO A 72 -6.81 -13.29 -0.62
CA PRO A 72 -6.44 -11.94 -1.04
C PRO A 72 -5.54 -11.27 -0.02
N CYS A 73 -4.74 -10.33 -0.47
CA CYS A 73 -3.83 -9.56 0.38
C CYS A 73 -4.38 -8.18 0.66
N CYS A 74 -4.01 -7.65 1.81
CA CYS A 74 -4.35 -6.30 2.19
C CYS A 74 -3.44 -5.30 1.48
N VAL A 75 -4.03 -4.39 0.72
CA VAL A 75 -3.29 -3.40 -0.07
C VAL A 75 -3.95 -2.04 0.06
N GLY A 76 -3.18 -1.00 -0.23
CA GLY A 76 -3.71 0.35 -0.32
C GLY A 76 -4.65 0.46 -1.51
N THR A 77 -5.82 1.07 -1.31
CA THR A 77 -6.83 1.25 -2.36
C THR A 77 -7.07 2.71 -2.68
N LYS A 78 -6.85 3.59 -1.72
CA LYS A 78 -6.94 5.04 -1.92
C LYS A 78 -5.68 5.67 -1.36
N PHE A 79 -5.22 6.72 -2.03
CA PHE A 79 -3.98 7.39 -1.71
C PHE A 79 -4.15 8.88 -1.73
N GLN A 80 -3.27 9.58 -1.01
CA GLN A 80 -3.15 11.02 -1.06
C GLN A 80 -1.84 11.40 -1.75
N PRO A 81 -1.82 12.55 -2.43
CA PRO A 81 -0.62 13.01 -3.10
C PRO A 81 0.38 13.62 -2.12
N LEU A 82 1.62 13.71 -2.58
CA LEU A 82 2.68 14.38 -1.86
C LEU A 82 3.53 15.16 -2.84
N ASP A 83 3.76 16.43 -2.55
CA ASP A 83 4.66 17.28 -3.34
C ASP A 83 6.07 17.19 -2.77
N ILE A 84 7.03 16.97 -3.66
CA ILE A 84 8.45 16.85 -3.31
C ILE A 84 9.18 18.04 -3.90
N LEU A 85 9.86 18.79 -3.04
CA LEU A 85 10.76 19.85 -3.46
C LEU A 85 12.17 19.29 -3.54
N HIS A 86 12.77 19.30 -4.71
CA HIS A 86 14.07 18.69 -4.95
C HIS A 86 14.90 19.52 -5.91
N VAL A 87 16.20 19.20 -5.97
CA VAL A 87 17.11 19.82 -6.92
C VAL A 87 16.77 19.36 -8.33
N ASP A 88 16.79 20.32 -9.29
CA ASP A 88 16.53 20.02 -10.68
C ASP A 88 17.71 19.22 -11.27
N ASP A 89 17.42 18.07 -11.90
CA ASP A 89 18.45 17.21 -12.52
C ASP A 89 19.24 17.93 -13.61
N LYS A 90 18.59 18.84 -14.34
CA LYS A 90 19.20 19.54 -15.45
C LYS A 90 19.94 20.80 -15.03
N ASN A 91 19.57 21.39 -13.90
CA ASN A 91 20.19 22.61 -13.38
C ASN A 91 20.26 22.55 -11.86
N PRO A 92 21.40 22.09 -11.29
CA PRO A 92 21.52 21.91 -9.84
C PRO A 92 21.36 23.19 -9.02
N SER A 93 21.42 24.35 -9.65
CA SER A 93 21.20 25.61 -8.95
C SER A 93 19.74 25.98 -8.77
N LYS A 94 18.82 25.21 -9.37
CA LYS A 94 17.38 25.44 -9.29
C LYS A 94 16.70 24.33 -8.52
N LEU A 95 15.58 24.69 -7.89
CA LEU A 95 14.69 23.74 -7.23
C LEU A 95 13.47 23.47 -8.09
N LYS A 96 12.95 22.26 -7.97
CA LYS A 96 11.79 21.81 -8.72
C LYS A 96 10.81 21.12 -7.79
N VAL A 97 9.52 21.27 -8.03
CA VAL A 97 8.47 20.55 -7.31
C VAL A 97 7.95 19.45 -8.21
N THR A 98 7.95 18.22 -7.69
CA THR A 98 7.34 17.06 -8.36
C THR A 98 6.16 16.61 -7.53
N HIS A 99 5.05 16.38 -8.22
CA HIS A 99 3.80 15.93 -7.60
C HIS A 99 3.66 14.43 -7.75
N TRP A 100 3.78 13.70 -6.63
CA TRP A 100 3.56 12.26 -6.59
C TRP A 100 2.13 11.99 -6.17
N LYS A 101 1.38 11.31 -7.04
CA LYS A 101 -0.07 11.18 -6.86
C LYS A 101 -0.49 10.15 -5.82
N ASN A 102 0.18 9.01 -5.77
CA ASN A 102 -0.28 7.86 -4.98
C ASN A 102 0.80 7.47 -3.97
N VAL A 103 0.95 8.25 -2.92
CA VAL A 103 2.06 8.07 -1.97
C VAL A 103 1.58 7.72 -0.57
N ILE A 104 0.58 8.45 -0.07
CA ILE A 104 0.12 8.29 1.31
C ILE A 104 -1.17 7.48 1.29
N VAL A 105 -1.16 6.32 1.95
CA VAL A 105 -2.33 5.45 1.98
C VAL A 105 -3.42 6.09 2.83
N SER A 106 -4.63 6.16 2.29
CA SER A 106 -5.81 6.65 3.03
C SER A 106 -6.87 5.60 3.26
N ASP A 107 -6.91 4.56 2.44
CA ASP A 107 -7.83 3.43 2.61
C ASP A 107 -7.15 2.12 2.24
N CYS A 108 -7.61 1.03 2.84
CA CYS A 108 -7.13 -0.32 2.58
C CYS A 108 -8.26 -1.21 2.08
N GLY A 109 -7.90 -2.20 1.29
CA GLY A 109 -8.81 -3.21 0.78
C GLY A 109 -8.11 -4.53 0.53
N CYS A 110 -8.88 -5.54 0.17
CA CYS A 110 -8.38 -6.89 -0.10
C CYS A 110 -8.35 -7.14 -1.61
N ALA A 111 -7.17 -7.48 -2.12
CA ALA A 111 -6.98 -7.68 -3.57
C ALA A 111 -6.23 -8.98 -3.89
#